data_92ee1bcf722250767b0a97ec69fc000c
#
_entry.id   92ee1bcf722250767b0a97ec69fc000c
#
_cell.length_a   1.000
_cell.length_b   1.000
_cell.length_c   1.000
_cell.angle_alpha   90.00
_cell.angle_beta   90.00
_cell.angle_gamma   90.00
#
_symmetry.space_group_name_H-M   'P 1'
#
loop_
_entity.id
_entity.type
_entity.pdbx_description
1 polymer ?
#
loop_
_entity_poly.entity_id
_entity_poly.type
_entity_poly.pdbx_seq_one_letter_code
_entity_poly.pdbx_strand_id
1 'polypeptide(L)'
;IYRGVRMVNWDPKALTALSDEEVIYKEEHSKLYYLRYKIVGEEGYAIVATTRPETIMGDTAMCINPNDPKNQHLRGKKVIVPLVGREIPVIEDDYVDIEFGTGCLKVTPAHDVNDYMLGEKYNLPSIDIFNDNGTLSEAAGLYVGMDRFDVRKQIEEDLRNADLLEKVEAYENKVGFSERTNVPIEPKLSMQWFLKMEHLAQIALEPVMNDDIKFYPPKFKNTYRHWMENIKDWCISRQLWWGHRIPAYFLPEGGYVVAETEEKALELAKEKCGNPNLTMSDLRQDEDVLDTWFSSWLWPISLFDGINNPDNEEINYYYPTSDLVTGPDIIFFWVARMIMAGYEYRGKMPFKSVYFTGIVRDKLGRKMSKSLGNSPDPLQLIEQYGADGVRMGLMLAAPAGNDIPFDDALCEQGRNFNNKIWNAFRLVKGWTVDDTIAQPEASAIAVKWFKMQLDKTIAEVDDSFSKYRLSEAMMAVYKLFWDEFSSWYLEMVKPGYQQPIDKATYEATLGFFDALLRLPRNYGKPLSLVRKVRA
;
A
#
# COMPACT_ATOMS: atom_id res chain seq x y z
N ILE A 1 13.63 -17.58 6.86
CA ILE A 1 13.85 -17.36 5.41
C ILE A 1 14.20 -18.68 4.78
N TYR A 2 13.69 -18.94 3.57
CA TYR A 2 14.02 -20.12 2.78
C TYR A 2 14.05 -19.80 1.29
N ARG A 3 14.71 -20.64 0.51
CA ARG A 3 14.73 -20.57 -0.95
C ARG A 3 14.02 -21.81 -1.52
N GLY A 4 13.11 -21.58 -2.45
CA GLY A 4 12.32 -22.70 -3.01
C GLY A 4 11.56 -22.31 -4.28
N VAL A 5 11.09 -23.34 -5.00
CA VAL A 5 10.18 -23.15 -6.13
C VAL A 5 8.77 -23.02 -5.60
N ARG A 6 8.12 -21.91 -5.92
CA ARG A 6 6.72 -21.62 -5.59
C ARG A 6 6.04 -20.92 -6.75
N MET A 7 4.73 -21.00 -6.78
CA MET A 7 3.92 -20.15 -7.65
C MET A 7 4.02 -18.71 -7.16
N VAL A 8 4.50 -17.80 -8.03
CA VAL A 8 4.62 -16.35 -7.76
C VAL A 8 3.85 -15.56 -8.80
N ASN A 9 3.50 -14.34 -8.45
CA ASN A 9 3.04 -13.35 -9.42
C ASN A 9 4.26 -12.84 -10.18
N TRP A 10 4.27 -13.00 -11.50
CA TRP A 10 5.39 -12.59 -12.35
C TRP A 10 5.00 -11.41 -13.25
N ASP A 11 5.86 -10.40 -13.31
CA ASP A 11 5.73 -9.30 -14.25
C ASP A 11 6.53 -9.61 -15.51
N PRO A 12 5.87 -9.97 -16.63
CA PRO A 12 6.58 -10.39 -17.85
C PRO A 12 7.24 -9.23 -18.62
N LYS A 13 6.91 -7.98 -18.26
CA LYS A 13 7.55 -6.79 -18.86
C LYS A 13 8.77 -6.35 -18.06
N ALA A 14 8.68 -6.36 -16.73
CA ALA A 14 9.80 -6.04 -15.85
C ALA A 14 10.72 -7.24 -15.59
N LEU A 15 10.29 -8.46 -15.96
CA LEU A 15 11.02 -9.73 -15.77
C LEU A 15 11.36 -9.98 -14.30
N THR A 16 10.40 -9.78 -13.40
CA THR A 16 10.60 -9.92 -11.96
C THR A 16 9.39 -10.48 -11.24
N ALA A 17 9.64 -11.18 -10.13
CA ALA A 17 8.60 -11.59 -9.20
C ALA A 17 8.01 -10.38 -8.45
N LEU A 18 6.74 -10.51 -8.08
CA LEU A 18 5.96 -9.54 -7.31
C LEU A 18 5.44 -10.24 -6.04
N SER A 19 5.27 -9.47 -4.96
CA SER A 19 4.45 -9.90 -3.83
C SER A 19 2.96 -9.74 -4.15
N ASP A 20 2.09 -10.40 -3.38
CA ASP A 20 0.63 -10.32 -3.60
C ASP A 20 0.10 -8.87 -3.50
N GLU A 21 0.71 -8.05 -2.64
CA GLU A 21 0.35 -6.65 -2.44
C GLU A 21 0.71 -5.73 -3.64
N GLU A 22 1.66 -6.15 -4.49
CA GLU A 22 2.05 -5.41 -5.71
C GLU A 22 1.13 -5.70 -6.91
N VAL A 23 0.07 -6.50 -6.71
CA VAL A 23 -0.89 -6.85 -7.76
C VAL A 23 -2.18 -6.05 -7.61
N ILE A 24 -2.52 -5.29 -8.64
CA ILE A 24 -3.74 -4.48 -8.70
C ILE A 24 -4.78 -5.22 -9.54
N TYR A 25 -5.90 -5.60 -8.95
CA TYR A 25 -6.99 -6.25 -9.68
C TYR A 25 -7.88 -5.22 -10.35
N LYS A 26 -8.10 -5.41 -11.67
CA LYS A 26 -8.98 -4.58 -12.50
C LYS A 26 -10.07 -5.43 -13.13
N GLU A 27 -11.24 -4.85 -13.29
CA GLU A 27 -12.30 -5.45 -14.09
C GLU A 27 -11.97 -5.31 -15.58
N GLU A 28 -11.95 -6.44 -16.29
CA GLU A 28 -11.63 -6.51 -17.72
C GLU A 28 -12.78 -7.19 -18.47
N HIS A 29 -13.15 -6.61 -19.61
CA HIS A 29 -14.06 -7.23 -20.56
C HIS A 29 -13.29 -8.25 -21.37
N SER A 30 -13.51 -9.51 -21.10
CA SER A 30 -12.85 -10.65 -21.73
C SER A 30 -13.86 -11.58 -22.42
N LYS A 31 -13.40 -12.73 -22.82
CA LYS A 31 -14.22 -13.79 -23.41
C LYS A 31 -14.11 -15.06 -22.58
N LEU A 32 -15.20 -15.81 -22.51
CA LEU A 32 -15.23 -17.16 -21.98
C LEU A 32 -15.35 -18.13 -23.18
N TYR A 33 -14.35 -18.98 -23.33
CA TYR A 33 -14.23 -19.93 -24.43
C TYR A 33 -14.67 -21.31 -23.97
N TYR A 34 -15.55 -21.96 -24.71
CA TYR A 34 -16.00 -23.32 -24.44
C TYR A 34 -15.31 -24.28 -25.41
N LEU A 35 -14.40 -25.11 -24.89
CA LEU A 35 -13.49 -25.95 -25.65
C LEU A 35 -13.92 -27.42 -25.58
N ARG A 36 -13.86 -28.11 -26.70
CA ARG A 36 -14.20 -29.54 -26.85
C ARG A 36 -12.96 -30.41 -26.67
N TYR A 37 -12.88 -31.17 -25.57
CA TYR A 37 -11.87 -32.17 -25.32
C TYR A 37 -12.42 -33.54 -25.69
N LYS A 38 -11.86 -34.18 -26.72
CA LYS A 38 -12.32 -35.51 -27.17
C LYS A 38 -12.09 -36.54 -26.10
N ILE A 39 -13.10 -37.38 -25.84
CA ILE A 39 -12.97 -38.49 -24.89
C ILE A 39 -12.17 -39.65 -25.55
N VAL A 40 -11.18 -40.19 -24.86
CA VAL A 40 -10.33 -41.28 -25.39
C VAL A 40 -11.12 -42.56 -25.50
N GLY A 41 -11.11 -43.18 -26.69
CA GLY A 41 -11.75 -44.47 -26.94
C GLY A 41 -13.26 -44.43 -27.08
N GLU A 42 -13.89 -43.27 -27.06
CA GLU A 42 -15.34 -43.14 -27.22
C GLU A 42 -15.69 -41.97 -28.17
N GLU A 43 -16.90 -41.97 -28.67
CA GLU A 43 -17.46 -40.80 -29.36
C GLU A 43 -17.94 -39.78 -28.34
N GLY A 44 -17.64 -38.48 -28.57
CA GLY A 44 -18.08 -37.37 -27.74
C GLY A 44 -16.94 -36.54 -27.16
N TYR A 45 -17.36 -35.50 -26.46
CA TYR A 45 -16.47 -34.46 -25.95
C TYR A 45 -16.82 -34.13 -24.51
N ALA A 46 -15.81 -33.83 -23.70
CA ALA A 46 -15.94 -33.06 -22.48
C ALA A 46 -15.78 -31.55 -22.82
N ILE A 47 -16.66 -30.72 -22.31
CA ILE A 47 -16.64 -29.26 -22.61
C ILE A 47 -16.05 -28.50 -21.41
N VAL A 48 -14.99 -27.74 -21.66
CA VAL A 48 -14.35 -26.87 -20.66
C VAL A 48 -14.62 -25.40 -20.97
N ALA A 49 -14.94 -24.62 -19.96
CA ALA A 49 -15.05 -23.17 -20.07
C ALA A 49 -13.78 -22.49 -19.50
N THR A 50 -13.10 -21.67 -20.28
CA THR A 50 -11.87 -20.97 -19.87
C THR A 50 -11.80 -19.56 -20.40
N THR A 51 -11.21 -18.65 -19.62
CA THR A 51 -10.85 -17.29 -20.09
C THR A 51 -9.45 -17.25 -20.70
N ARG A 52 -8.67 -18.33 -20.58
CA ARG A 52 -7.26 -18.42 -20.98
C ARG A 52 -7.00 -19.61 -21.93
N PRO A 53 -7.56 -19.59 -23.16
CA PRO A 53 -7.38 -20.70 -24.11
C PRO A 53 -5.92 -20.89 -24.52
N GLU A 54 -5.09 -19.85 -24.44
CA GLU A 54 -3.65 -19.90 -24.74
C GLU A 54 -2.85 -20.80 -23.79
N THR A 55 -3.43 -21.24 -22.65
CA THR A 55 -2.72 -22.10 -21.69
C THR A 55 -2.96 -23.59 -21.88
N ILE A 56 -3.82 -24.00 -22.79
CA ILE A 56 -4.16 -25.43 -22.97
C ILE A 56 -2.96 -26.31 -23.29
N MET A 57 -1.90 -25.78 -23.92
CA MET A 57 -0.67 -26.52 -24.18
C MET A 57 0.01 -27.04 -22.89
N GLY A 58 -0.29 -26.40 -21.75
CA GLY A 58 0.20 -26.80 -20.43
C GLY A 58 -0.75 -27.68 -19.62
N ASP A 59 -1.92 -28.05 -20.16
CA ASP A 59 -2.89 -28.89 -19.44
C ASP A 59 -2.36 -30.29 -19.16
N THR A 60 -2.52 -30.75 -17.91
CA THR A 60 -2.06 -32.04 -17.46
C THR A 60 -3.15 -32.90 -16.84
N ALA A 61 -4.33 -32.34 -16.57
CA ALA A 61 -5.53 -33.05 -16.19
C ALA A 61 -6.78 -32.25 -16.55
N MET A 62 -7.92 -32.93 -16.54
CA MET A 62 -9.25 -32.32 -16.43
C MET A 62 -9.80 -32.65 -15.04
N CYS A 63 -10.44 -31.71 -14.35
CA CYS A 63 -11.04 -31.94 -13.05
C CYS A 63 -12.55 -31.78 -13.13
N ILE A 64 -13.28 -32.70 -12.47
CA ILE A 64 -14.74 -32.68 -12.31
C ILE A 64 -15.10 -32.76 -10.83
N ASN A 65 -16.26 -32.26 -10.45
CA ASN A 65 -16.75 -32.46 -9.09
C ASN A 65 -17.33 -33.88 -8.96
N PRO A 66 -16.96 -34.68 -7.93
CA PRO A 66 -17.47 -36.04 -7.73
C PRO A 66 -19.00 -36.12 -7.55
N ASN A 67 -19.63 -35.01 -7.16
CA ASN A 67 -21.07 -34.89 -6.93
C ASN A 67 -21.85 -34.29 -8.12
N ASP A 68 -21.17 -33.97 -9.23
CA ASP A 68 -21.83 -33.39 -10.41
C ASP A 68 -22.45 -34.50 -11.29
N PRO A 69 -23.81 -34.60 -11.35
CA PRO A 69 -24.46 -35.63 -12.14
C PRO A 69 -24.26 -35.44 -13.66
N LYS A 70 -23.95 -34.24 -14.14
CA LYS A 70 -23.75 -33.93 -15.55
C LYS A 70 -22.48 -34.57 -16.10
N ASN A 71 -21.42 -34.58 -15.29
CA ASN A 71 -20.08 -34.99 -15.68
C ASN A 71 -19.64 -36.36 -15.15
N GLN A 72 -20.53 -37.12 -14.44
CA GLN A 72 -20.22 -38.47 -13.93
C GLN A 72 -19.76 -39.44 -15.01
N HIS A 73 -20.21 -39.29 -16.25
CA HIS A 73 -19.82 -40.14 -17.38
C HIS A 73 -18.33 -40.01 -17.75
N LEU A 74 -17.64 -38.93 -17.27
CA LEU A 74 -16.21 -38.74 -17.49
C LEU A 74 -15.32 -39.39 -16.43
N ARG A 75 -15.90 -39.92 -15.36
CA ARG A 75 -15.18 -40.52 -14.24
C ARG A 75 -14.28 -41.67 -14.70
N GLY A 76 -12.99 -41.59 -14.30
CA GLY A 76 -11.99 -42.61 -14.63
C GLY A 76 -11.55 -42.65 -16.09
N LYS A 77 -11.99 -41.68 -16.91
CA LYS A 77 -11.61 -41.57 -18.33
C LYS A 77 -10.40 -40.67 -18.53
N LYS A 78 -9.95 -40.63 -19.76
CA LYS A 78 -8.99 -39.65 -20.28
C LYS A 78 -9.62 -38.82 -21.36
N VAL A 79 -9.08 -37.61 -21.54
CA VAL A 79 -9.46 -36.71 -22.62
C VAL A 79 -8.24 -36.23 -23.39
N ILE A 80 -8.44 -35.77 -24.61
CA ILE A 80 -7.38 -35.29 -25.50
C ILE A 80 -7.41 -33.78 -25.49
N VAL A 81 -6.25 -33.15 -25.16
CA VAL A 81 -6.07 -31.70 -25.20
C VAL A 81 -6.24 -31.20 -26.64
N PRO A 82 -7.14 -30.26 -26.91
CA PRO A 82 -7.40 -29.73 -28.25
C PRO A 82 -6.12 -29.20 -28.93
N LEU A 83 -5.97 -29.43 -30.23
CA LEU A 83 -4.82 -29.04 -31.06
C LEU A 83 -3.50 -29.72 -30.68
N VAL A 84 -3.26 -29.99 -29.41
CA VAL A 84 -2.01 -30.60 -28.88
C VAL A 84 -1.99 -32.11 -29.07
N GLY A 85 -3.12 -32.77 -28.93
CA GLY A 85 -3.23 -34.23 -29.10
C GLY A 85 -2.76 -35.03 -27.87
N ARG A 86 -2.35 -34.40 -26.76
CA ARG A 86 -1.94 -35.08 -25.53
C ARG A 86 -3.13 -35.64 -24.77
N GLU A 87 -3.04 -36.93 -24.39
CA GLU A 87 -3.99 -37.54 -23.47
C GLU A 87 -3.72 -37.11 -22.03
N ILE A 88 -4.76 -36.69 -21.33
CA ILE A 88 -4.72 -36.29 -19.92
C ILE A 88 -5.81 -37.01 -19.13
N PRO A 89 -5.59 -37.36 -17.84
CA PRO A 89 -6.58 -37.99 -17.00
C PRO A 89 -7.69 -37.05 -16.59
N VAL A 90 -8.88 -37.60 -16.32
CA VAL A 90 -9.94 -36.90 -15.58
C VAL A 90 -9.80 -37.23 -14.11
N ILE A 91 -9.57 -36.22 -13.27
CA ILE A 91 -9.50 -36.30 -11.81
C ILE A 91 -10.78 -35.77 -11.19
N GLU A 92 -11.01 -36.08 -9.91
CA GLU A 92 -12.21 -35.66 -9.18
C GLU A 92 -11.83 -34.82 -7.96
N ASP A 93 -12.40 -33.64 -7.82
CA ASP A 93 -12.17 -32.77 -6.67
C ASP A 93 -13.38 -31.87 -6.36
N ASP A 94 -13.69 -31.72 -5.07
CA ASP A 94 -14.77 -30.84 -4.60
C ASP A 94 -14.51 -29.34 -4.89
N TYR A 95 -13.27 -28.99 -5.25
CA TYR A 95 -12.89 -27.63 -5.65
C TYR A 95 -13.68 -27.13 -6.87
N VAL A 96 -14.10 -28.03 -7.77
CA VAL A 96 -14.82 -27.63 -9.00
C VAL A 96 -16.26 -27.22 -8.64
N ASP A 97 -16.60 -25.97 -8.97
CA ASP A 97 -17.97 -25.47 -8.83
C ASP A 97 -18.88 -26.07 -9.92
N ILE A 98 -19.90 -26.81 -9.49
CA ILE A 98 -20.87 -27.51 -10.35
C ILE A 98 -21.71 -26.51 -11.18
N GLU A 99 -21.96 -25.32 -10.64
CA GLU A 99 -22.80 -24.29 -11.27
C GLU A 99 -22.02 -23.35 -12.20
N PHE A 100 -20.68 -23.36 -12.09
CA PHE A 100 -19.85 -22.50 -12.94
C PHE A 100 -19.50 -23.18 -14.26
N GLY A 101 -19.79 -22.48 -15.37
CA GLY A 101 -19.44 -22.93 -16.72
C GLY A 101 -20.07 -24.27 -17.09
N THR A 102 -19.24 -25.30 -17.26
CA THR A 102 -19.66 -26.66 -17.62
C THR A 102 -19.54 -27.67 -16.48
N GLY A 103 -19.00 -27.28 -15.35
CA GLY A 103 -18.61 -28.20 -14.28
C GLY A 103 -17.35 -29.03 -14.59
N CYS A 104 -16.68 -28.73 -15.72
CA CYS A 104 -15.37 -29.30 -16.07
C CYS A 104 -14.31 -28.22 -16.03
N LEU A 105 -13.24 -28.45 -15.28
CA LEU A 105 -12.09 -27.56 -15.16
C LEU A 105 -10.87 -28.15 -15.86
N LYS A 106 -10.23 -27.42 -16.77
CA LYS A 106 -8.89 -27.78 -17.24
C LYS A 106 -7.88 -27.47 -16.14
N VAL A 107 -6.89 -28.32 -15.95
CA VAL A 107 -5.86 -28.16 -14.91
C VAL A 107 -4.50 -27.91 -15.55
N THR A 108 -3.98 -26.70 -15.33
CA THR A 108 -2.70 -26.22 -15.87
C THR A 108 -1.79 -25.80 -14.70
N PRO A 109 -1.13 -26.73 -14.01
CA PRO A 109 -0.43 -26.48 -12.75
C PRO A 109 0.67 -25.42 -12.81
N ALA A 110 1.27 -25.19 -13.98
CA ALA A 110 2.32 -24.18 -14.14
C ALA A 110 1.80 -22.74 -14.26
N HIS A 111 0.49 -22.53 -14.52
CA HIS A 111 -0.03 -21.20 -14.93
C HIS A 111 -1.27 -20.73 -14.18
N ASP A 112 -1.67 -21.44 -13.12
CA ASP A 112 -2.74 -21.04 -12.22
C ASP A 112 -2.45 -21.54 -10.80
N VAL A 113 -2.71 -20.69 -9.80
CA VAL A 113 -2.41 -21.00 -8.39
C VAL A 113 -3.25 -22.16 -7.87
N ASN A 114 -4.52 -22.23 -8.24
CA ASN A 114 -5.42 -23.29 -7.78
C ASN A 114 -5.14 -24.61 -8.52
N ASP A 115 -4.84 -24.51 -9.82
CA ASP A 115 -4.41 -25.67 -10.62
C ASP A 115 -3.07 -26.24 -10.10
N TYR A 116 -2.18 -25.38 -9.60
CA TYR A 116 -0.95 -25.82 -8.95
C TYR A 116 -1.24 -26.65 -7.69
N MET A 117 -2.18 -26.19 -6.84
CA MET A 117 -2.58 -26.95 -5.64
C MET A 117 -3.20 -28.31 -6.00
N LEU A 118 -4.02 -28.37 -7.06
CA LEU A 118 -4.52 -29.63 -7.59
C LEU A 118 -3.38 -30.48 -8.14
N GLY A 119 -2.41 -29.87 -8.82
CA GLY A 119 -1.20 -30.55 -9.30
C GLY A 119 -0.42 -31.24 -8.20
N GLU A 120 -0.17 -30.57 -7.10
CA GLU A 120 0.49 -31.12 -5.91
C GLU A 120 -0.35 -32.26 -5.28
N LYS A 121 -1.67 -32.05 -5.10
CA LYS A 121 -2.58 -32.99 -4.49
C LYS A 121 -2.68 -34.33 -5.28
N TYR A 122 -2.68 -34.23 -6.60
CA TYR A 122 -2.83 -35.37 -7.50
C TYR A 122 -1.53 -35.79 -8.19
N ASN A 123 -0.39 -35.22 -7.78
CA ASN A 123 0.93 -35.50 -8.35
C ASN A 123 0.97 -35.38 -9.89
N LEU A 124 0.37 -34.27 -10.40
CA LEU A 124 0.34 -33.99 -11.83
C LEU A 124 1.65 -33.32 -12.28
N PRO A 125 2.10 -33.58 -13.51
CA PRO A 125 3.24 -32.86 -14.05
C PRO A 125 2.91 -31.37 -14.27
N SER A 126 3.90 -30.49 -14.07
CA SER A 126 3.80 -29.05 -14.36
C SER A 126 4.57 -28.77 -15.65
N ILE A 127 3.88 -28.25 -16.68
CA ILE A 127 4.46 -27.90 -17.97
C ILE A 127 4.45 -26.39 -18.11
N ASP A 128 5.61 -25.75 -17.91
CA ASP A 128 5.77 -24.31 -18.08
C ASP A 128 5.87 -23.95 -19.56
N ILE A 129 4.80 -23.41 -20.10
CA ILE A 129 4.69 -23.06 -21.53
C ILE A 129 5.06 -21.61 -21.84
N PHE A 130 5.42 -20.80 -20.83
CA PHE A 130 5.79 -19.39 -21.04
C PHE A 130 7.25 -19.12 -20.74
N ASN A 131 7.89 -18.34 -21.59
CA ASN A 131 9.13 -17.65 -21.29
C ASN A 131 8.90 -16.52 -20.29
N ASP A 132 9.96 -15.99 -19.69
CA ASP A 132 9.87 -14.92 -18.70
C ASP A 132 9.21 -13.64 -19.23
N ASN A 133 9.30 -13.37 -20.54
CA ASN A 133 8.68 -12.23 -21.19
C ASN A 133 7.22 -12.46 -21.63
N GLY A 134 6.61 -13.60 -21.27
CA GLY A 134 5.22 -13.93 -21.60
C GLY A 134 4.99 -14.41 -23.03
N THR A 135 6.04 -14.73 -23.79
CA THR A 135 5.93 -15.45 -25.04
C THR A 135 5.89 -16.97 -24.79
N LEU A 136 5.34 -17.74 -25.73
CA LEU A 136 5.29 -19.19 -25.58
C LEU A 136 6.69 -19.79 -25.72
N SER A 137 7.01 -20.73 -24.83
CA SER A 137 8.26 -21.49 -24.79
C SER A 137 8.22 -22.69 -25.73
N GLU A 138 9.36 -23.35 -25.92
CA GLU A 138 9.44 -24.61 -26.68
C GLU A 138 8.59 -25.74 -26.07
N ALA A 139 8.36 -25.71 -24.73
CA ALA A 139 7.53 -26.69 -24.05
C ALA A 139 6.05 -26.61 -24.47
N ALA A 140 5.60 -25.50 -25.03
CA ALA A 140 4.25 -25.35 -25.58
C ALA A 140 4.04 -26.24 -26.84
N GLY A 141 5.09 -26.48 -27.63
CA GLY A 141 5.04 -27.21 -28.87
C GLY A 141 4.30 -26.52 -30.02
N LEU A 142 3.39 -25.59 -29.71
CA LEU A 142 2.64 -24.75 -30.66
C LEU A 142 2.88 -23.28 -30.34
N TYR A 143 2.84 -22.43 -31.36
CA TYR A 143 2.94 -20.96 -31.24
C TYR A 143 4.23 -20.46 -30.53
N VAL A 144 5.31 -21.23 -30.60
CA VAL A 144 6.59 -20.92 -29.95
C VAL A 144 7.09 -19.53 -30.35
N GLY A 145 7.45 -18.71 -29.36
CA GLY A 145 7.93 -17.35 -29.54
C GLY A 145 6.84 -16.28 -29.73
N MET A 146 5.56 -16.64 -29.88
CA MET A 146 4.45 -15.69 -29.98
C MET A 146 4.06 -15.15 -28.59
N ASP A 147 3.61 -13.90 -28.54
CA ASP A 147 3.05 -13.30 -27.33
C ASP A 147 1.72 -14.02 -26.94
N ARG A 148 1.52 -14.26 -25.65
CA ARG A 148 0.35 -14.98 -25.11
C ARG A 148 -1.01 -14.40 -25.53
N PHE A 149 -1.11 -13.07 -25.68
CA PHE A 149 -2.37 -12.45 -26.11
C PHE A 149 -2.62 -12.56 -27.61
N ASP A 150 -1.55 -12.62 -28.40
CA ASP A 150 -1.69 -12.90 -29.83
C ASP A 150 -2.02 -14.36 -30.05
N VAL A 151 -1.41 -15.27 -29.25
CA VAL A 151 -1.81 -16.69 -29.25
C VAL A 151 -3.27 -16.87 -28.88
N ARG A 152 -3.81 -16.10 -27.90
CA ARG A 152 -5.23 -16.17 -27.52
C ARG A 152 -6.16 -15.86 -28.69
N LYS A 153 -5.77 -14.96 -29.58
CA LYS A 153 -6.53 -14.65 -30.80
C LYS A 153 -6.40 -15.77 -31.85
N GLN A 154 -5.16 -16.22 -32.09
CA GLN A 154 -4.89 -17.24 -33.09
C GLN A 154 -5.50 -18.60 -32.73
N ILE A 155 -5.42 -18.99 -31.47
CA ILE A 155 -5.95 -20.27 -30.99
C ILE A 155 -7.49 -20.32 -31.06
N GLU A 156 -8.19 -19.17 -30.93
CA GLU A 156 -9.65 -19.09 -31.16
C GLU A 156 -9.99 -19.49 -32.60
N GLU A 157 -9.22 -19.01 -33.59
CA GLU A 157 -9.42 -19.35 -35.00
C GLU A 157 -9.08 -20.82 -35.29
N ASP A 158 -7.96 -21.31 -34.77
CA ASP A 158 -7.51 -22.70 -35.00
C ASP A 158 -8.47 -23.70 -34.37
N LEU A 159 -8.97 -23.44 -33.16
CA LEU A 159 -9.99 -24.27 -32.51
C LEU A 159 -11.32 -24.27 -33.29
N ARG A 160 -11.71 -23.13 -33.84
CA ARG A 160 -12.91 -23.00 -34.67
C ARG A 160 -12.76 -23.82 -35.96
N ASN A 161 -11.63 -23.69 -36.63
CA ASN A 161 -11.32 -24.41 -37.88
C ASN A 161 -11.23 -25.94 -37.67
N ALA A 162 -10.82 -26.36 -36.49
CA ALA A 162 -10.74 -27.80 -36.11
C ALA A 162 -12.07 -28.37 -35.55
N ASP A 163 -13.14 -27.57 -35.48
CA ASP A 163 -14.42 -27.93 -34.83
C ASP A 163 -14.26 -28.29 -33.33
N LEU A 164 -13.28 -27.69 -32.66
CA LEU A 164 -12.99 -27.89 -31.23
C LEU A 164 -13.43 -26.73 -30.36
N LEU A 165 -14.07 -25.70 -30.93
CA LEU A 165 -14.65 -24.55 -30.23
C LEU A 165 -16.18 -24.65 -30.22
N GLU A 166 -16.77 -24.93 -29.05
CA GLU A 166 -18.23 -25.02 -28.90
C GLU A 166 -18.92 -23.67 -29.05
N LYS A 167 -18.47 -22.67 -28.27
CA LYS A 167 -18.97 -21.30 -28.31
C LYS A 167 -17.99 -20.35 -27.62
N VAL A 168 -18.22 -19.03 -27.83
CA VAL A 168 -17.53 -17.95 -27.12
C VAL A 168 -18.58 -16.96 -26.62
N GLU A 169 -18.46 -16.55 -25.37
CA GLU A 169 -19.34 -15.58 -24.72
C GLU A 169 -18.55 -14.38 -24.21
N ALA A 170 -19.17 -13.20 -24.16
CA ALA A 170 -18.60 -12.06 -23.46
C ALA A 170 -18.57 -12.37 -21.95
N TYR A 171 -17.47 -12.05 -21.30
CA TYR A 171 -17.27 -12.34 -19.87
C TYR A 171 -16.50 -11.21 -19.20
N GLU A 172 -16.95 -10.81 -18.01
CA GLU A 172 -16.27 -9.82 -17.20
C GLU A 172 -15.56 -10.55 -16.05
N ASN A 173 -14.26 -10.34 -15.92
CA ASN A 173 -13.48 -10.93 -14.85
C ASN A 173 -12.48 -9.94 -14.28
N LYS A 174 -11.99 -10.23 -13.06
CA LYS A 174 -10.93 -9.47 -12.43
C LYS A 174 -9.59 -10.06 -12.82
N VAL A 175 -8.75 -9.23 -13.43
CA VAL A 175 -7.39 -9.60 -13.85
C VAL A 175 -6.37 -8.85 -12.99
N GLY A 176 -5.36 -9.56 -12.50
CA GLY A 176 -4.24 -8.97 -11.76
C GLY A 176 -3.27 -8.25 -12.69
N PHE A 177 -2.92 -7.02 -12.35
CA PHE A 177 -1.93 -6.19 -13.05
C PHE A 177 -0.76 -5.87 -12.15
N SER A 178 0.43 -5.85 -12.72
CA SER A 178 1.63 -5.34 -12.03
C SER A 178 1.46 -3.85 -11.69
N GLU A 179 1.66 -3.48 -10.44
CA GLU A 179 1.71 -2.05 -10.05
C GLU A 179 2.85 -1.31 -10.75
N ARG A 180 3.98 -2.01 -11.06
CA ARG A 180 5.18 -1.42 -11.66
C ARG A 180 5.01 -1.03 -13.11
N THR A 181 4.47 -1.94 -13.91
CA THR A 181 4.45 -1.81 -15.38
C THR A 181 3.06 -1.69 -15.97
N ASN A 182 2.02 -1.91 -15.13
CA ASN A 182 0.63 -1.89 -15.53
C ASN A 182 0.29 -2.90 -16.64
N VAL A 183 0.97 -4.07 -16.63
CA VAL A 183 0.64 -5.19 -17.52
C VAL A 183 0.01 -6.33 -16.72
N PRO A 184 -0.81 -7.20 -17.34
CA PRO A 184 -1.32 -8.39 -16.69
C PRO A 184 -0.17 -9.28 -16.22
N ILE A 185 -0.24 -9.69 -14.96
CA ILE A 185 0.74 -10.64 -14.37
C ILE A 185 0.55 -12.04 -14.95
N GLU A 186 1.60 -12.88 -14.81
CA GLU A 186 1.54 -14.31 -15.04
C GLU A 186 1.81 -15.08 -13.74
N PRO A 187 0.92 -15.97 -13.31
CA PRO A 187 1.28 -16.98 -12.31
C PRO A 187 2.40 -17.87 -12.88
N LYS A 188 3.54 -17.93 -12.17
CA LYS A 188 4.74 -18.62 -12.65
C LYS A 188 5.41 -19.39 -11.53
N LEU A 189 5.80 -20.64 -11.79
CA LEU A 189 6.69 -21.39 -10.92
C LEU A 189 8.11 -20.83 -11.03
N SER A 190 8.63 -20.33 -9.92
CA SER A 190 9.95 -19.71 -9.89
C SER A 190 10.70 -20.03 -8.60
N MET A 191 12.02 -20.18 -8.72
CA MET A 191 12.94 -20.34 -7.59
C MET A 191 13.22 -18.98 -6.98
N GLN A 192 12.61 -18.68 -5.84
CA GLN A 192 12.68 -17.40 -5.18
C GLN A 192 13.05 -17.55 -3.69
N TRP A 193 13.37 -16.41 -3.05
CA TRP A 193 13.53 -16.32 -1.61
C TRP A 193 12.23 -15.93 -0.95
N PHE A 194 11.89 -16.60 0.14
CA PHE A 194 10.66 -16.38 0.89
C PHE A 194 10.93 -16.19 2.38
N LEU A 195 10.12 -15.34 3.00
CA LEU A 195 10.00 -15.24 4.45
C LEU A 195 8.72 -15.94 4.90
N LYS A 196 8.84 -16.86 5.86
CA LYS A 196 7.68 -17.46 6.53
C LYS A 196 6.99 -16.42 7.39
N MET A 197 5.72 -16.16 7.11
CA MET A 197 4.99 -15.03 7.69
C MET A 197 4.03 -15.42 8.82
N GLU A 198 3.63 -16.69 8.93
CA GLU A 198 2.61 -17.14 9.89
C GLU A 198 2.94 -16.74 11.34
N HIS A 199 4.12 -17.12 11.84
CA HIS A 199 4.58 -16.76 13.19
C HIS A 199 4.63 -15.23 13.39
N LEU A 200 5.16 -14.49 12.40
CA LEU A 200 5.27 -13.03 12.47
C LEU A 200 3.89 -12.36 12.50
N ALA A 201 2.92 -12.89 11.78
CA ALA A 201 1.56 -12.40 11.81
C ALA A 201 0.90 -12.64 13.18
N GLN A 202 1.10 -13.82 13.78
CA GLN A 202 0.56 -14.15 15.11
C GLN A 202 1.04 -13.19 16.18
N ILE A 203 2.35 -12.93 16.26
CA ILE A 203 2.91 -12.02 17.28
C ILE A 203 2.55 -10.55 17.05
N ALA A 204 2.22 -10.15 15.82
CA ALA A 204 1.89 -8.78 15.45
C ALA A 204 0.38 -8.47 15.45
N LEU A 205 -0.49 -9.48 15.44
CA LEU A 205 -1.94 -9.29 15.41
C LEU A 205 -2.49 -8.78 16.74
N GLU A 206 -2.19 -9.48 17.82
CA GLU A 206 -2.77 -9.22 19.14
C GLU A 206 -2.51 -7.78 19.65
N PRO A 207 -1.30 -7.20 19.55
CA PRO A 207 -1.03 -5.85 20.03
C PRO A 207 -1.88 -4.76 19.38
N VAL A 208 -2.28 -4.93 18.12
CA VAL A 208 -3.18 -4.00 17.43
C VAL A 208 -4.64 -4.25 17.83
N MET A 209 -5.03 -5.52 18.00
CA MET A 209 -6.41 -5.84 18.40
C MET A 209 -6.73 -5.35 19.82
N ASN A 210 -5.77 -5.41 20.74
CA ASN A 210 -5.90 -5.01 22.14
C ASN A 210 -5.65 -3.51 22.38
N ASP A 211 -5.38 -2.71 21.32
CA ASP A 211 -5.05 -1.29 21.43
C ASP A 211 -3.73 -0.97 22.17
N ASP A 212 -2.81 -1.93 22.27
CA ASP A 212 -1.43 -1.64 22.68
C ASP A 212 -0.77 -0.74 21.63
N ILE A 213 -1.03 -1.02 20.35
CA ILE A 213 -0.77 -0.12 19.21
C ILE A 213 -2.10 0.41 18.70
N LYS A 214 -2.32 1.72 18.81
CA LYS A 214 -3.59 2.35 18.42
C LYS A 214 -3.60 2.81 16.97
N PHE A 215 -4.66 2.47 16.24
CA PHE A 215 -4.87 2.92 14.86
C PHE A 215 -5.88 4.07 14.80
N TYR A 216 -5.50 5.15 14.12
CA TYR A 216 -6.36 6.30 13.90
C TYR A 216 -6.56 6.55 12.39
N PRO A 217 -7.79 6.40 11.85
CA PRO A 217 -9.00 5.96 12.55
C PRO A 217 -9.03 4.45 12.80
N PRO A 218 -9.80 3.98 13.82
CA PRO A 218 -9.86 2.56 14.21
C PRO A 218 -10.40 1.61 13.13
N LYS A 219 -11.08 2.12 12.09
CA LYS A 219 -11.63 1.30 10.99
C LYS A 219 -10.58 0.39 10.32
N PHE A 220 -9.32 0.82 10.30
CA PHE A 220 -8.22 0.06 9.69
C PHE A 220 -7.81 -1.19 10.49
N LYS A 221 -8.24 -1.35 11.74
CA LYS A 221 -8.02 -2.58 12.51
C LYS A 221 -8.66 -3.80 11.86
N ASN A 222 -9.84 -3.66 11.27
CA ASN A 222 -10.51 -4.78 10.60
C ASN A 222 -9.76 -5.21 9.34
N THR A 223 -9.30 -4.25 8.54
CA THR A 223 -8.48 -4.53 7.35
C THR A 223 -7.16 -5.20 7.73
N TYR A 224 -6.50 -4.69 8.78
CA TYR A 224 -5.27 -5.28 9.34
C TYR A 224 -5.49 -6.73 9.80
N ARG A 225 -6.55 -6.98 10.59
CA ARG A 225 -6.92 -8.33 11.06
C ARG A 225 -7.11 -9.30 9.91
N HIS A 226 -7.95 -8.93 8.94
CA HIS A 226 -8.26 -9.79 7.80
C HIS A 226 -7.00 -10.21 7.03
N TRP A 227 -6.07 -9.27 6.83
CA TRP A 227 -4.82 -9.55 6.14
C TRP A 227 -3.91 -10.47 6.97
N MET A 228 -3.78 -10.22 8.29
CA MET A 228 -2.94 -11.02 9.18
C MET A 228 -3.44 -12.47 9.32
N GLU A 229 -4.76 -12.67 9.35
CA GLU A 229 -5.38 -14.00 9.47
C GLU A 229 -5.27 -14.82 8.17
N ASN A 230 -5.06 -14.16 7.02
CA ASN A 230 -4.95 -14.77 5.70
C ASN A 230 -3.57 -14.59 5.06
N ILE A 231 -2.53 -14.36 5.86
CA ILE A 231 -1.21 -14.04 5.37
C ILE A 231 -0.56 -15.23 4.68
N LYS A 232 0.14 -14.95 3.57
CA LYS A 232 0.96 -15.91 2.85
C LYS A 232 2.44 -15.61 3.05
N ASP A 233 3.30 -16.58 2.73
CA ASP A 233 4.75 -16.38 2.73
C ASP A 233 5.14 -15.27 1.77
N TRP A 234 5.98 -14.37 2.22
CA TRP A 234 6.40 -13.19 1.47
C TRP A 234 7.56 -13.52 0.54
N CYS A 235 7.37 -13.40 -0.77
CA CYS A 235 8.44 -13.44 -1.75
C CYS A 235 9.30 -12.17 -1.63
N ILE A 236 10.53 -12.31 -1.15
CA ILE A 236 11.43 -11.19 -0.84
C ILE A 236 12.52 -10.95 -1.90
N SER A 237 12.64 -11.79 -2.92
CA SER A 237 13.60 -11.59 -4.01
C SER A 237 12.97 -10.87 -5.20
N ARG A 238 13.77 -10.01 -5.85
CA ARG A 238 13.40 -9.26 -7.05
C ARG A 238 14.54 -9.33 -8.06
N GLN A 239 14.20 -9.57 -9.32
CA GLN A 239 15.14 -9.60 -10.44
C GLN A 239 15.29 -8.18 -11.00
N LEU A 240 15.87 -7.28 -10.20
CA LEU A 240 16.05 -5.87 -10.51
C LEU A 240 17.52 -5.49 -10.49
N TRP A 241 17.91 -4.53 -11.31
CA TRP A 241 19.27 -4.02 -11.31
C TRP A 241 19.61 -3.16 -10.08
N TRP A 242 18.63 -2.42 -9.54
CA TRP A 242 18.81 -1.52 -8.39
C TRP A 242 18.13 -2.08 -7.15
N GLY A 243 18.86 -2.16 -6.06
CA GLY A 243 18.34 -2.60 -4.75
C GLY A 243 19.44 -3.14 -3.85
N HIS A 244 19.05 -3.70 -2.71
CA HIS A 244 19.97 -4.40 -1.80
C HIS A 244 20.22 -5.80 -2.32
N ARG A 245 21.39 -6.05 -2.88
CA ARG A 245 21.77 -7.36 -3.39
C ARG A 245 21.69 -8.42 -2.29
N ILE A 246 21.11 -9.57 -2.59
CA ILE A 246 20.95 -10.66 -1.62
C ILE A 246 22.33 -11.15 -1.19
N PRO A 247 22.64 -11.16 0.13
CA PRO A 247 23.97 -11.53 0.66
C PRO A 247 24.13 -13.05 0.80
N ALA A 248 23.63 -13.80 -0.17
CA ALA A 248 23.74 -15.26 -0.24
C ALA A 248 24.75 -15.66 -1.29
N TYR A 249 25.67 -16.56 -0.94
CA TYR A 249 26.75 -17.06 -1.79
C TYR A 249 26.56 -18.54 -2.00
N PHE A 250 26.30 -18.95 -3.23
CA PHE A 250 26.10 -20.36 -3.61
C PHE A 250 27.44 -21.10 -3.63
N LEU A 251 27.41 -22.33 -3.12
CA LEU A 251 28.56 -23.21 -2.99
C LEU A 251 28.68 -24.13 -4.21
N PRO A 252 29.89 -24.57 -4.58
CA PRO A 252 30.11 -25.44 -5.74
C PRO A 252 29.34 -26.78 -5.66
N GLU A 253 29.23 -27.34 -4.47
CA GLU A 253 28.57 -28.63 -4.19
C GLU A 253 27.08 -28.50 -3.91
N GLY A 254 26.52 -27.29 -4.06
CA GLY A 254 25.15 -26.96 -3.74
C GLY A 254 24.96 -26.37 -2.33
N GLY A 255 23.81 -25.73 -2.14
CA GLY A 255 23.56 -24.93 -0.93
C GLY A 255 24.16 -23.54 -1.02
N TYR A 256 24.08 -22.80 0.09
CA TYR A 256 24.56 -21.40 0.16
C TYR A 256 25.03 -21.06 1.60
N VAL A 257 25.80 -20.00 1.71
CA VAL A 257 26.10 -19.28 2.96
C VAL A 257 25.60 -17.84 2.85
N VAL A 258 25.31 -17.20 3.98
CA VAL A 258 24.88 -15.80 4.04
C VAL A 258 25.90 -15.04 4.86
N ALA A 259 26.41 -13.94 4.30
CA ALA A 259 27.43 -13.13 4.95
C ALA A 259 27.37 -11.67 4.49
N GLU A 260 27.82 -10.77 5.35
CA GLU A 260 27.88 -9.32 5.07
C GLU A 260 28.98 -8.95 4.07
N THR A 261 30.08 -9.71 4.07
CA THR A 261 31.23 -9.48 3.17
C THR A 261 31.65 -10.75 2.46
N GLU A 262 32.39 -10.60 1.37
CA GLU A 262 32.94 -11.70 0.59
C GLU A 262 33.93 -12.54 1.41
N GLU A 263 34.77 -11.89 2.24
CA GLU A 263 35.72 -12.56 3.10
C GLU A 263 35.03 -13.47 4.10
N LYS A 264 33.97 -12.96 4.73
CA LYS A 264 33.16 -13.73 5.68
C LYS A 264 32.41 -14.87 4.99
N ALA A 265 31.90 -14.62 3.79
CA ALA A 265 31.28 -15.67 2.96
C ALA A 265 32.25 -16.80 2.65
N LEU A 266 33.49 -16.48 2.28
CA LEU A 266 34.52 -17.47 1.98
C LEU A 266 34.89 -18.29 3.24
N GLU A 267 35.02 -17.64 4.40
CA GLU A 267 35.27 -18.32 5.66
C GLU A 267 34.19 -19.34 5.98
N LEU A 268 32.92 -18.92 5.93
CA LEU A 268 31.75 -19.78 6.17
C LEU A 268 31.64 -20.91 5.12
N ALA A 269 31.99 -20.62 3.88
CA ALA A 269 31.98 -21.62 2.80
C ALA A 269 33.04 -22.71 3.02
N LYS A 270 34.26 -22.33 3.40
CA LYS A 270 35.34 -23.28 3.75
C LYS A 270 34.94 -24.19 4.90
N GLU A 271 34.35 -23.64 5.93
CA GLU A 271 33.86 -24.39 7.08
C GLU A 271 32.74 -25.35 6.66
N LYS A 272 31.72 -24.86 5.93
CA LYS A 272 30.54 -25.64 5.54
C LYS A 272 30.86 -26.77 4.56
N CYS A 273 31.78 -26.55 3.63
CA CYS A 273 32.23 -27.55 2.65
C CYS A 273 33.36 -28.46 3.19
N GLY A 274 33.96 -28.14 4.35
CA GLY A 274 35.16 -28.82 4.84
C GLY A 274 36.37 -28.71 3.91
N ASN A 275 36.40 -27.68 3.04
CA ASN A 275 37.45 -27.49 2.02
C ASN A 275 38.19 -26.15 2.27
N PRO A 276 39.39 -26.18 2.85
CA PRO A 276 40.16 -24.96 3.12
C PRO A 276 40.72 -24.27 1.88
N ASN A 277 40.72 -24.96 0.73
CA ASN A 277 41.28 -24.45 -0.51
C ASN A 277 40.28 -23.65 -1.37
N LEU A 278 39.01 -23.51 -0.94
CA LEU A 278 38.04 -22.69 -1.64
C LEU A 278 38.52 -21.23 -1.75
N THR A 279 38.21 -20.63 -2.90
CA THR A 279 38.49 -19.22 -3.21
C THR A 279 37.18 -18.50 -3.54
N MET A 280 37.20 -17.18 -3.58
CA MET A 280 35.99 -16.41 -3.97
C MET A 280 35.49 -16.73 -5.37
N SER A 281 36.37 -17.14 -6.29
CA SER A 281 35.97 -17.55 -7.66
C SER A 281 35.14 -18.85 -7.69
N ASP A 282 35.15 -19.63 -6.62
CA ASP A 282 34.35 -20.85 -6.47
C ASP A 282 32.93 -20.54 -5.93
N LEU A 283 32.72 -19.32 -5.44
CA LEU A 283 31.45 -18.87 -4.90
C LEU A 283 30.75 -17.95 -5.90
N ARG A 284 29.42 -18.04 -5.95
CA ARG A 284 28.59 -17.14 -6.77
C ARG A 284 27.55 -16.45 -5.87
N GLN A 285 27.73 -15.14 -5.67
CA GLN A 285 26.71 -14.36 -4.96
C GLN A 285 25.42 -14.31 -5.77
N ASP A 286 24.28 -14.35 -5.09
CA ASP A 286 22.98 -14.17 -5.72
C ASP A 286 22.92 -12.85 -6.49
N GLU A 287 22.35 -12.87 -7.70
CA GLU A 287 22.25 -11.68 -8.56
C GLU A 287 21.02 -10.85 -8.25
N ASP A 288 20.03 -11.45 -7.58
CA ASP A 288 18.77 -10.80 -7.22
C ASP A 288 18.97 -9.79 -6.07
N VAL A 289 18.02 -8.89 -5.95
CA VAL A 289 17.95 -7.93 -4.86
C VAL A 289 16.76 -8.23 -3.93
N LEU A 290 16.83 -7.72 -2.71
CA LEU A 290 15.73 -7.80 -1.77
C LEU A 290 14.62 -6.82 -2.12
N ASP A 291 13.38 -7.20 -1.84
CA ASP A 291 12.23 -6.30 -1.81
C ASP A 291 12.55 -5.07 -0.94
N THR A 292 12.25 -3.89 -1.42
CA THR A 292 12.47 -2.62 -0.71
C THR A 292 11.87 -2.63 0.69
N TRP A 293 10.70 -3.23 0.85
CA TRP A 293 10.02 -3.31 2.14
C TRP A 293 10.72 -4.24 3.14
N PHE A 294 11.54 -5.15 2.66
CA PHE A 294 12.34 -6.05 3.51
C PHE A 294 13.49 -5.32 4.23
N SER A 295 13.94 -4.19 3.73
CA SER A 295 14.83 -3.29 4.49
C SER A 295 14.06 -2.21 5.26
N SER A 296 12.98 -1.67 4.66
CA SER A 296 12.19 -0.58 5.23
C SER A 296 11.46 -0.96 6.53
N TRP A 297 11.13 -2.24 6.73
CA TRP A 297 10.49 -2.71 7.96
C TRP A 297 11.39 -2.59 9.20
N LEU A 298 12.70 -2.46 9.01
CA LEU A 298 13.69 -2.26 10.08
C LEU A 298 13.84 -0.79 10.48
N TRP A 299 13.19 0.14 9.80
CA TRP A 299 13.42 1.57 9.96
C TRP A 299 13.34 2.08 11.41
N PRO A 300 12.36 1.71 12.26
CA PRO A 300 12.33 2.13 13.66
C PRO A 300 13.54 1.67 14.48
N ILE A 301 14.19 0.60 14.06
CA ILE A 301 15.36 0.02 14.73
C ILE A 301 16.65 0.59 14.13
N SER A 302 16.77 0.60 12.79
CA SER A 302 18.00 1.00 12.11
C SER A 302 18.31 2.49 12.23
N LEU A 303 17.27 3.33 12.34
CA LEU A 303 17.41 4.79 12.45
C LEU A 303 18.22 5.24 13.66
N PHE A 304 18.20 4.45 14.73
CA PHE A 304 18.92 4.72 15.99
C PHE A 304 20.08 3.76 16.20
N ASP A 305 20.68 3.25 15.13
CA ASP A 305 21.77 2.27 15.15
C ASP A 305 21.47 1.02 16.03
N GLY A 306 20.19 0.66 16.12
CA GLY A 306 19.74 -0.42 17.00
C GLY A 306 20.01 -1.82 16.46
N ILE A 307 20.58 -1.96 15.25
CA ILE A 307 21.02 -3.24 14.67
C ILE A 307 22.43 -3.56 15.19
N ASN A 308 23.37 -2.63 15.04
CA ASN A 308 24.77 -2.85 15.45
C ASN A 308 24.97 -2.60 16.95
N ASN A 309 24.27 -1.62 17.52
CA ASN A 309 24.33 -1.23 18.92
C ASN A 309 22.94 -1.26 19.57
N PRO A 310 22.36 -2.46 19.83
CA PRO A 310 20.96 -2.62 20.21
C PRO A 310 20.58 -1.96 21.55
N ASP A 311 21.55 -1.67 22.41
CA ASP A 311 21.34 -1.11 23.76
C ASP A 311 21.86 0.32 23.89
N ASN A 312 22.12 1.04 22.78
CA ASN A 312 22.58 2.41 22.82
C ASN A 312 21.53 3.37 23.42
N GLU A 313 21.99 4.56 23.86
CA GLU A 313 21.14 5.54 24.54
C GLU A 313 20.01 6.07 23.68
N GLU A 314 20.26 6.31 22.39
CA GLU A 314 19.25 6.87 21.47
C GLU A 314 18.09 5.90 21.25
N ILE A 315 18.38 4.62 20.96
CA ILE A 315 17.31 3.65 20.76
C ILE A 315 16.51 3.40 22.05
N ASN A 316 17.18 3.41 23.21
CA ASN A 316 16.49 3.27 24.48
C ASN A 316 15.58 4.46 24.82
N TYR A 317 15.89 5.66 24.30
CA TYR A 317 15.08 6.85 24.49
C TYR A 317 13.93 6.93 23.47
N TYR A 318 14.20 6.69 22.18
CA TYR A 318 13.24 6.93 21.09
C TYR A 318 12.38 5.72 20.72
N TYR A 319 12.77 4.50 21.07
CA TYR A 319 12.04 3.28 20.76
C TYR A 319 11.29 2.74 22.00
N PRO A 320 9.96 2.53 21.95
CA PRO A 320 9.07 2.78 20.83
C PRO A 320 8.85 4.27 20.57
N THR A 321 8.66 4.65 19.30
CA THR A 321 8.28 6.02 18.95
C THR A 321 6.83 6.32 19.36
N SER A 322 6.46 7.60 19.45
CA SER A 322 5.10 7.97 19.87
C SER A 322 4.11 7.67 18.76
N ASP A 323 4.34 8.20 17.57
CA ASP A 323 3.41 8.16 16.47
C ASP A 323 4.10 7.80 15.15
N LEU A 324 3.49 6.91 14.38
CA LEU A 324 3.76 6.71 12.97
C LEU A 324 2.69 7.41 12.14
N VAL A 325 3.08 8.28 11.23
CA VAL A 325 2.16 8.97 10.31
C VAL A 325 2.40 8.46 8.90
N THR A 326 1.37 7.87 8.28
CA THR A 326 1.49 7.26 6.95
C THR A 326 0.16 7.20 6.22
N GLY A 327 0.19 6.91 4.91
CA GLY A 327 -1.02 6.62 4.13
C GLY A 327 -1.55 5.20 4.38
N PRO A 328 -2.86 4.98 4.27
CA PRO A 328 -3.44 3.65 4.43
C PRO A 328 -3.03 2.67 3.32
N ASP A 329 -2.60 3.16 2.17
CA ASP A 329 -2.19 2.36 1.01
C ASP A 329 -1.01 1.44 1.32
N ILE A 330 -0.16 1.79 2.32
CA ILE A 330 1.03 1.03 2.69
C ILE A 330 0.92 0.35 4.06
N ILE A 331 -0.31 0.11 4.52
CA ILE A 331 -0.53 -0.59 5.81
C ILE A 331 0.13 -1.97 5.83
N PHE A 332 0.01 -2.74 4.74
CA PHE A 332 0.57 -4.08 4.64
C PHE A 332 2.04 -4.07 4.20
N PHE A 333 2.40 -3.13 3.34
CA PHE A 333 3.78 -2.99 2.87
C PHE A 333 4.74 -2.57 3.99
N TRP A 334 4.29 -1.69 4.89
CA TRP A 334 5.19 -1.04 5.84
C TRP A 334 4.75 -1.14 7.29
N VAL A 335 3.54 -0.70 7.64
CA VAL A 335 3.07 -0.63 9.03
C VAL A 335 3.09 -2.00 9.70
N ALA A 336 2.42 -2.99 9.08
CA ALA A 336 2.34 -4.35 9.60
C ALA A 336 3.72 -4.99 9.70
N ARG A 337 4.56 -4.81 8.68
CA ARG A 337 5.91 -5.37 8.64
C ARG A 337 6.83 -4.74 9.69
N MET A 338 6.73 -3.43 9.96
CA MET A 338 7.46 -2.81 11.08
C MET A 338 7.01 -3.36 12.44
N ILE A 339 5.71 -3.62 12.63
CA ILE A 339 5.20 -4.23 13.86
C ILE A 339 5.77 -5.64 14.03
N MET A 340 5.77 -6.45 12.96
CA MET A 340 6.38 -7.78 12.96
C MET A 340 7.86 -7.71 13.34
N ALA A 341 8.64 -6.86 12.67
CA ALA A 341 10.07 -6.70 12.95
C ALA A 341 10.33 -6.20 14.38
N GLY A 342 9.49 -5.29 14.89
CA GLY A 342 9.60 -4.79 16.25
C GLY A 342 9.44 -5.88 17.30
N TYR A 343 8.43 -6.72 17.17
CA TYR A 343 8.20 -7.83 18.09
C TYR A 343 9.22 -8.96 17.90
N GLU A 344 9.59 -9.32 16.67
CA GLU A 344 10.56 -10.38 16.39
C GLU A 344 11.95 -10.02 16.90
N TYR A 345 12.45 -8.81 16.63
CA TYR A 345 13.84 -8.45 16.94
C TYR A 345 14.04 -7.70 18.25
N ARG A 346 13.00 -7.01 18.74
CA ARG A 346 13.08 -6.20 19.98
C ARG A 346 12.12 -6.66 21.08
N GLY A 347 11.20 -7.59 20.79
CA GLY A 347 10.21 -8.08 21.75
C GLY A 347 9.19 -7.02 22.19
N LYS A 348 9.07 -5.88 21.48
CA LYS A 348 8.14 -4.79 21.82
C LYS A 348 7.71 -3.98 20.60
N MET A 349 6.62 -3.23 20.76
CA MET A 349 6.07 -2.39 19.70
C MET A 349 7.09 -1.37 19.16
N PRO A 350 7.10 -1.09 17.85
CA PRO A 350 7.96 -0.06 17.26
C PRO A 350 7.42 1.37 17.47
N PHE A 351 6.13 1.55 17.63
CA PHE A 351 5.42 2.81 17.85
C PHE A 351 4.12 2.57 18.62
N LYS A 352 3.65 3.58 19.34
CA LYS A 352 2.43 3.49 20.17
C LYS A 352 1.16 3.72 19.38
N SER A 353 1.21 4.58 18.37
CA SER A 353 0.06 4.97 17.56
C SER A 353 0.40 5.03 16.09
N VAL A 354 -0.58 4.74 15.24
CA VAL A 354 -0.51 4.92 13.78
C VAL A 354 -1.62 5.85 13.34
N TYR A 355 -1.25 7.00 12.78
CA TYR A 355 -2.17 7.93 12.17
C TYR A 355 -2.18 7.77 10.66
N PHE A 356 -3.31 7.33 10.11
CA PHE A 356 -3.48 7.18 8.67
C PHE A 356 -4.00 8.48 8.07
N THR A 357 -3.20 9.08 7.20
CA THR A 357 -3.57 10.30 6.48
C THR A 357 -4.53 10.00 5.34
N GLY A 358 -5.25 11.03 4.88
CA GLY A 358 -5.89 10.98 3.58
C GLY A 358 -4.86 11.09 2.44
N ILE A 359 -5.20 10.54 1.29
CA ILE A 359 -4.43 10.69 0.05
C ILE A 359 -5.07 11.79 -0.78
N VAL A 360 -4.23 12.67 -1.33
CA VAL A 360 -4.69 13.76 -2.20
C VAL A 360 -5.09 13.20 -3.56
N ARG A 361 -6.33 13.49 -3.97
CA ARG A 361 -6.91 13.07 -5.25
C ARG A 361 -7.32 14.28 -6.08
N ASP A 362 -7.51 14.10 -7.37
CA ASP A 362 -8.08 15.17 -8.20
C ASP A 362 -9.57 15.40 -7.87
N LYS A 363 -10.16 16.43 -8.48
CA LYS A 363 -11.59 16.80 -8.28
C LYS A 363 -12.59 15.69 -8.63
N LEU A 364 -12.16 14.69 -9.43
CA LEU A 364 -12.95 13.54 -9.82
C LEU A 364 -12.68 12.31 -8.93
N GLY A 365 -11.88 12.46 -7.88
CA GLY A 365 -11.52 11.38 -6.97
C GLY A 365 -10.47 10.41 -7.51
N ARG A 366 -9.82 10.71 -8.65
CA ARG A 366 -8.80 9.85 -9.25
C ARG A 366 -7.44 10.06 -8.60
N LYS A 367 -6.64 8.99 -8.53
CA LYS A 367 -5.24 9.06 -8.08
C LYS A 367 -4.48 10.05 -8.97
N MET A 368 -3.71 10.93 -8.34
CA MET A 368 -2.86 11.88 -9.07
C MET A 368 -1.66 11.15 -9.68
N SER A 369 -1.39 11.42 -10.95
CA SER A 369 -0.22 10.88 -11.65
C SER A 369 0.32 11.87 -12.69
N LYS A 370 1.62 11.79 -12.96
CA LYS A 370 2.26 12.59 -14.03
C LYS A 370 1.70 12.25 -15.40
N SER A 371 1.37 10.98 -15.65
CA SER A 371 0.83 10.50 -16.92
C SER A 371 -0.57 11.02 -17.22
N LEU A 372 -1.39 11.28 -16.19
CA LEU A 372 -2.72 11.89 -16.34
C LEU A 372 -2.68 13.42 -16.35
N GLY A 373 -1.55 14.03 -16.01
CA GLY A 373 -1.43 15.50 -15.93
C GLY A 373 -2.35 16.15 -14.89
N ASN A 374 -2.87 15.39 -13.93
CA ASN A 374 -3.84 15.82 -12.93
C ASN A 374 -3.20 16.14 -11.56
N SER A 375 -1.86 16.14 -11.48
CA SER A 375 -1.11 16.50 -10.27
C SER A 375 -0.65 17.95 -10.38
N PRO A 376 -1.15 18.88 -9.54
CA PRO A 376 -0.66 20.25 -9.52
C PRO A 376 0.80 20.28 -9.05
N ASP A 377 1.58 21.22 -9.57
CA ASP A 377 2.94 21.46 -9.10
C ASP A 377 2.91 22.16 -7.72
N PRO A 378 3.42 21.52 -6.65
CA PRO A 378 3.45 22.13 -5.32
C PRO A 378 4.21 23.46 -5.26
N LEU A 379 5.25 23.63 -6.08
CA LEU A 379 6.03 24.88 -6.10
C LEU A 379 5.22 26.02 -6.69
N GLN A 380 4.44 25.77 -7.74
CA GLN A 380 3.52 26.78 -8.31
C GLN A 380 2.43 27.16 -7.31
N LEU A 381 1.87 26.18 -6.59
CA LEU A 381 0.89 26.48 -5.53
C LEU A 381 1.49 27.32 -4.40
N ILE A 382 2.73 27.04 -4.00
CA ILE A 382 3.45 27.81 -2.98
C ILE A 382 3.73 29.23 -3.47
N GLU A 383 4.11 29.41 -4.72
CA GLU A 383 4.33 30.73 -5.33
C GLU A 383 3.03 31.54 -5.35
N GLN A 384 1.90 30.94 -5.72
CA GLN A 384 0.62 31.61 -5.87
C GLN A 384 -0.09 31.89 -4.53
N TYR A 385 -0.06 30.95 -3.59
CA TYR A 385 -0.85 31.01 -2.35
C TYR A 385 0.01 31.15 -1.09
N GLY A 386 1.34 31.04 -1.20
CA GLY A 386 2.26 30.95 -0.07
C GLY A 386 2.27 29.56 0.58
N ALA A 387 3.40 29.16 1.14
CA ALA A 387 3.55 27.84 1.78
C ALA A 387 2.54 27.63 2.93
N ASP A 388 2.32 28.67 3.75
CA ASP A 388 1.36 28.61 4.85
C ASP A 388 -0.09 28.51 4.35
N GLY A 389 -0.41 29.15 3.21
CA GLY A 389 -1.73 29.04 2.56
C GLY A 389 -2.01 27.62 2.10
N VAL A 390 -1.07 27.00 1.40
CA VAL A 390 -1.17 25.60 0.93
C VAL A 390 -1.29 24.64 2.12
N ARG A 391 -0.44 24.76 3.13
CA ARG A 391 -0.46 23.91 4.32
C ARG A 391 -1.76 24.03 5.11
N MET A 392 -2.23 25.24 5.33
CA MET A 392 -3.48 25.50 6.05
C MET A 392 -4.68 24.94 5.29
N GLY A 393 -4.74 25.14 3.98
CA GLY A 393 -5.82 24.62 3.13
C GLY A 393 -5.89 23.08 3.17
N LEU A 394 -4.74 22.41 3.03
CA LEU A 394 -4.67 20.96 3.13
C LEU A 394 -5.09 20.44 4.51
N MET A 395 -4.63 21.08 5.59
CA MET A 395 -4.97 20.67 6.96
C MET A 395 -6.46 20.82 7.27
N LEU A 396 -7.11 21.87 6.78
CA LEU A 396 -8.55 22.06 6.94
C LEU A 396 -9.37 20.99 6.20
N ALA A 397 -8.87 20.48 5.08
CA ALA A 397 -9.55 19.50 4.22
C ALA A 397 -9.20 18.05 4.51
N ALA A 398 -8.30 17.76 5.47
CA ALA A 398 -7.71 16.44 5.69
C ALA A 398 -8.32 15.71 6.89
N PRO A 399 -9.52 15.08 6.79
CA PRO A 399 -10.02 14.18 7.81
C PRO A 399 -9.17 12.90 7.84
N ALA A 400 -8.94 12.35 9.03
CA ALA A 400 -8.15 11.13 9.20
C ALA A 400 -8.69 9.97 8.35
N GLY A 401 -7.81 9.34 7.56
CA GLY A 401 -8.08 8.13 6.80
C GLY A 401 -9.10 8.24 5.66
N ASN A 402 -9.41 9.44 5.20
CA ASN A 402 -10.25 9.68 4.01
C ASN A 402 -9.48 10.49 2.98
N ASP A 403 -9.69 10.16 1.71
CA ASP A 403 -9.05 10.88 0.61
C ASP A 403 -9.47 12.35 0.54
N ILE A 404 -8.56 13.20 0.09
CA ILE A 404 -8.72 14.64 -0.01
C ILE A 404 -8.93 15.00 -1.48
N PRO A 405 -10.15 15.32 -1.93
CA PRO A 405 -10.35 15.88 -3.27
C PRO A 405 -9.72 17.30 -3.28
N PHE A 406 -8.64 17.43 -4.04
CA PHE A 406 -7.89 18.68 -4.10
C PHE A 406 -8.59 19.72 -4.99
N ASP A 407 -8.72 20.92 -4.45
CA ASP A 407 -9.14 22.12 -5.17
C ASP A 407 -8.27 23.30 -4.75
N ASP A 408 -7.85 24.13 -5.69
CA ASP A 408 -7.04 25.34 -5.44
C ASP A 408 -7.73 26.31 -4.46
N ALA A 409 -9.07 26.29 -4.41
CA ALA A 409 -9.85 27.07 -3.43
C ALA A 409 -9.46 26.76 -1.98
N LEU A 410 -8.98 25.55 -1.68
CA LEU A 410 -8.45 25.21 -0.35
C LEU A 410 -7.20 26.04 0.00
N CYS A 411 -6.29 26.19 -0.97
CA CYS A 411 -5.07 26.97 -0.80
C CYS A 411 -5.40 28.47 -0.69
N GLU A 412 -6.38 28.94 -1.47
CA GLU A 412 -6.88 30.29 -1.38
C GLU A 412 -7.51 30.60 -0.01
N GLN A 413 -8.31 29.69 0.54
CA GLN A 413 -8.88 29.80 1.88
C GLN A 413 -7.76 29.94 2.93
N GLY A 414 -6.73 29.11 2.84
CA GLY A 414 -5.57 29.20 3.73
C GLY A 414 -4.83 30.53 3.62
N ARG A 415 -4.59 31.03 2.40
CA ARG A 415 -3.99 32.34 2.16
C ARG A 415 -4.84 33.47 2.77
N ASN A 416 -6.15 33.43 2.55
CA ASN A 416 -7.06 34.45 3.05
C ASN A 416 -7.09 34.46 4.59
N PHE A 417 -7.00 33.31 5.24
CA PHE A 417 -6.87 33.23 6.69
C PHE A 417 -5.58 33.87 7.20
N ASN A 418 -4.45 33.63 6.57
CA ASN A 418 -3.18 34.26 6.92
C ASN A 418 -3.21 35.77 6.74
N ASN A 419 -3.82 36.26 5.66
CA ASN A 419 -4.00 37.68 5.42
C ASN A 419 -4.92 38.32 6.48
N LYS A 420 -5.97 37.61 6.92
CA LYS A 420 -6.85 38.08 8.00
C LYS A 420 -6.08 38.27 9.31
N ILE A 421 -5.21 37.28 9.65
CA ILE A 421 -4.34 37.40 10.84
C ILE A 421 -3.43 38.63 10.74
N TRP A 422 -2.77 38.80 9.61
CA TRP A 422 -1.86 39.90 9.40
C TRP A 422 -2.57 41.28 9.47
N ASN A 423 -3.74 41.39 8.84
CA ASN A 423 -4.52 42.62 8.85
C ASN A 423 -5.05 42.95 10.25
N ALA A 424 -5.52 41.95 11.00
CA ALA A 424 -5.94 42.13 12.40
C ALA A 424 -4.76 42.61 13.28
N PHE A 425 -3.57 42.02 13.08
CA PHE A 425 -2.37 42.43 13.78
C PHE A 425 -2.01 43.90 13.48
N ARG A 426 -2.00 44.30 12.20
CA ARG A 426 -1.73 45.69 11.81
C ARG A 426 -2.75 46.67 12.40
N LEU A 427 -4.03 46.30 12.44
CA LEU A 427 -5.08 47.09 13.04
C LEU A 427 -4.78 47.36 14.52
N VAL A 428 -4.55 46.33 15.31
CA VAL A 428 -4.29 46.40 16.76
C VAL A 428 -3.00 47.20 17.05
N LYS A 429 -1.92 46.94 16.31
CA LYS A 429 -0.64 47.65 16.47
C LYS A 429 -0.70 49.13 16.06
N GLY A 430 -1.69 49.52 15.28
CA GLY A 430 -1.93 50.90 14.87
C GLY A 430 -2.73 51.73 15.89
N TRP A 431 -3.24 51.12 16.95
CA TRP A 431 -4.00 51.86 17.98
C TRP A 431 -3.07 52.68 18.86
N THR A 432 -3.51 53.89 19.20
CA THR A 432 -2.85 54.76 20.19
C THR A 432 -3.38 54.41 21.57
N VAL A 433 -2.49 54.18 22.54
CA VAL A 433 -2.86 53.83 23.91
C VAL A 433 -2.75 55.02 24.82
N ASP A 434 -3.76 55.23 25.67
CA ASP A 434 -3.74 56.22 26.74
C ASP A 434 -4.01 55.52 28.08
N ASP A 435 -3.00 55.53 28.96
CA ASP A 435 -3.06 54.90 30.27
C ASP A 435 -3.85 55.68 31.34
N THR A 436 -4.30 56.87 31.00
CA THR A 436 -5.17 57.69 31.86
C THR A 436 -6.64 57.35 31.67
N ILE A 437 -7.02 56.65 30.59
CA ILE A 437 -8.41 56.26 30.31
C ILE A 437 -8.77 55.04 31.14
N ALA A 438 -9.83 55.14 31.94
CA ALA A 438 -10.40 53.99 32.62
C ALA A 438 -11.03 53.02 31.60
N GLN A 439 -10.88 51.70 31.81
CA GLN A 439 -11.49 50.72 30.93
C GLN A 439 -13.01 50.91 30.87
N PRO A 440 -13.60 51.10 29.68
CA PRO A 440 -15.06 51.14 29.52
C PRO A 440 -15.71 49.84 29.93
N GLU A 441 -16.87 49.90 30.57
CA GLU A 441 -17.62 48.69 30.99
C GLU A 441 -17.92 47.76 29.82
N ALA A 442 -18.32 48.29 28.67
CA ALA A 442 -18.54 47.52 27.45
C ALA A 442 -17.29 46.78 26.99
N SER A 443 -16.10 47.41 27.07
CA SER A 443 -14.82 46.78 26.73
C SER A 443 -14.46 45.68 27.74
N ALA A 444 -14.70 45.91 29.04
CA ALA A 444 -14.47 44.88 30.07
C ALA A 444 -15.37 43.63 29.86
N ILE A 445 -16.62 43.84 29.47
CA ILE A 445 -17.55 42.77 29.12
C ILE A 445 -17.05 42.01 27.88
N ALA A 446 -16.64 42.70 26.82
CA ALA A 446 -16.10 42.10 25.60
C ALA A 446 -14.82 41.28 25.88
N VAL A 447 -13.91 41.80 26.70
CA VAL A 447 -12.70 41.08 27.14
C VAL A 447 -13.07 39.78 27.88
N LYS A 448 -14.00 39.86 28.83
CA LYS A 448 -14.47 38.66 29.57
C LYS A 448 -15.14 37.66 28.66
N TRP A 449 -15.99 38.09 27.74
CA TRP A 449 -16.66 37.25 26.78
C TRP A 449 -15.65 36.51 25.87
N PHE A 450 -14.70 37.23 25.27
CA PHE A 450 -13.74 36.60 24.39
C PHE A 450 -12.81 35.63 25.13
N LYS A 451 -12.42 35.96 26.37
CA LYS A 451 -11.67 34.99 27.19
C LYS A 451 -12.41 33.66 27.37
N MET A 452 -13.73 33.72 27.60
CA MET A 452 -14.53 32.49 27.71
C MET A 452 -14.56 31.70 26.38
N GLN A 453 -14.66 32.40 25.24
CA GLN A 453 -14.60 31.74 23.92
C GLN A 453 -13.22 31.09 23.68
N LEU A 454 -12.15 31.78 24.03
CA LEU A 454 -10.78 31.27 23.95
C LEU A 454 -10.59 30.00 24.80
N ASP A 455 -10.99 30.06 26.08
CA ASP A 455 -10.84 28.93 27.01
C ASP A 455 -11.66 27.70 26.55
N LYS A 456 -12.88 27.92 26.03
CA LYS A 456 -13.72 26.88 25.44
C LYS A 456 -13.05 26.24 24.21
N THR A 457 -12.54 27.06 23.32
CA THR A 457 -11.90 26.55 22.10
C THR A 457 -10.59 25.83 22.40
N ILE A 458 -9.82 26.26 23.40
CA ILE A 458 -8.61 25.53 23.83
C ILE A 458 -9.00 24.09 24.26
N ALA A 459 -10.04 23.94 25.08
CA ALA A 459 -10.50 22.61 25.50
C ALA A 459 -10.99 21.76 24.32
N GLU A 460 -11.69 22.35 23.35
CA GLU A 460 -12.14 21.67 22.12
C GLU A 460 -10.95 21.22 21.26
N VAL A 461 -9.93 22.05 21.13
CA VAL A 461 -8.71 21.74 20.39
C VAL A 461 -7.94 20.61 21.07
N ASP A 462 -7.77 20.64 22.40
CA ASP A 462 -7.12 19.58 23.17
C ASP A 462 -7.85 18.24 23.01
N ASP A 463 -9.19 18.22 23.12
CA ASP A 463 -10.00 17.03 22.89
C ASP A 463 -9.82 16.49 21.46
N SER A 464 -9.87 17.38 20.47
CA SER A 464 -9.69 17.00 19.06
C SER A 464 -8.30 16.40 18.79
N PHE A 465 -7.25 16.98 19.32
CA PHE A 465 -5.89 16.45 19.19
C PHE A 465 -5.72 15.11 19.90
N SER A 466 -6.31 14.94 21.08
CA SER A 466 -6.26 13.66 21.80
C SER A 466 -6.91 12.51 21.01
N LYS A 467 -7.81 12.84 20.09
CA LYS A 467 -8.53 11.92 19.18
C LYS A 467 -7.97 11.92 17.75
N TYR A 468 -6.86 12.60 17.48
CA TYR A 468 -6.26 12.77 16.15
C TYR A 468 -7.19 13.41 15.11
N ARG A 469 -8.11 14.29 15.54
CA ARG A 469 -9.04 15.03 14.69
C ARG A 469 -8.47 16.38 14.29
N LEU A 470 -7.39 16.33 13.50
CA LEU A 470 -6.58 17.52 13.20
C LEU A 470 -7.33 18.59 12.42
N SER A 471 -8.15 18.22 11.45
CA SER A 471 -8.96 19.16 10.67
C SER A 471 -10.03 19.85 11.52
N GLU A 472 -10.65 19.14 12.47
CA GLU A 472 -11.62 19.68 13.41
C GLU A 472 -10.95 20.71 14.34
N ALA A 473 -9.78 20.37 14.90
CA ALA A 473 -8.99 21.29 15.73
C ALA A 473 -8.61 22.57 14.95
N MET A 474 -8.13 22.42 13.71
CA MET A 474 -7.79 23.57 12.87
C MET A 474 -9.02 24.42 12.50
N MET A 475 -10.17 23.81 12.28
CA MET A 475 -11.42 24.51 12.01
C MET A 475 -11.91 25.28 13.25
N ALA A 476 -11.76 24.72 14.45
CA ALA A 476 -12.08 25.43 15.69
C ALA A 476 -11.22 26.70 15.86
N VAL A 477 -9.91 26.60 15.60
CA VAL A 477 -9.00 27.76 15.63
C VAL A 477 -9.36 28.76 14.53
N TYR A 478 -9.69 28.29 13.32
CA TYR A 478 -10.11 29.15 12.21
C TYR A 478 -11.33 29.99 12.59
N LYS A 479 -12.40 29.35 13.12
CA LYS A 479 -13.62 30.04 13.54
C LYS A 479 -13.36 31.00 14.70
N LEU A 480 -12.62 30.56 15.73
CA LEU A 480 -12.28 31.44 16.86
C LEU A 480 -11.59 32.72 16.39
N PHE A 481 -10.64 32.61 15.47
CA PHE A 481 -9.92 33.76 14.96
C PHE A 481 -10.75 34.59 13.99
N TRP A 482 -11.37 33.97 13.00
CA TRP A 482 -12.07 34.68 11.93
C TRP A 482 -13.36 35.30 12.42
N ASP A 483 -14.21 34.54 13.08
CA ASP A 483 -15.54 34.97 13.50
C ASP A 483 -15.47 35.69 14.85
N GLU A 484 -15.05 35.00 15.91
CA GLU A 484 -15.16 35.50 17.27
C GLU A 484 -14.17 36.64 17.58
N PHE A 485 -12.88 36.44 17.22
CA PHE A 485 -11.88 37.49 17.47
C PHE A 485 -11.98 38.64 16.50
N SER A 486 -11.90 38.36 15.20
CA SER A 486 -11.74 39.41 14.19
C SER A 486 -13.05 40.09 13.84
N SER A 487 -14.17 39.33 13.72
CA SER A 487 -15.45 39.92 13.30
C SER A 487 -16.28 40.47 14.46
N TRP A 488 -16.13 39.92 15.68
CA TRP A 488 -16.86 40.38 16.85
C TRP A 488 -15.99 41.13 17.85
N TYR A 489 -15.01 40.47 18.49
CA TYR A 489 -14.24 41.08 19.58
C TYR A 489 -13.55 42.38 19.18
N LEU A 490 -12.80 42.35 18.05
CA LEU A 490 -12.10 43.57 17.60
C LEU A 490 -13.08 44.71 17.26
N GLU A 491 -14.26 44.43 16.73
CA GLU A 491 -15.27 45.44 16.45
C GLU A 491 -15.88 46.04 17.73
N MET A 492 -16.06 45.22 18.78
CA MET A 492 -16.58 45.69 20.07
C MET A 492 -15.58 46.61 20.81
N VAL A 493 -14.27 46.36 20.69
CA VAL A 493 -13.24 47.04 21.47
C VAL A 493 -12.46 48.07 20.67
N LYS A 494 -12.58 48.14 19.34
CA LYS A 494 -11.85 49.11 18.54
C LYS A 494 -12.18 50.53 18.95
N PRO A 495 -11.17 51.41 19.13
CA PRO A 495 -11.41 52.80 19.46
C PRO A 495 -12.11 53.54 18.29
N GLY A 496 -12.81 54.62 18.60
CA GLY A 496 -13.33 55.52 17.58
C GLY A 496 -12.22 56.07 16.68
N TYR A 497 -12.58 56.58 15.51
CA TYR A 497 -11.59 57.11 14.56
C TYR A 497 -10.72 58.18 15.23
N GLN A 498 -9.39 58.02 15.18
CA GLN A 498 -8.38 58.88 15.83
C GLN A 498 -8.52 59.04 17.35
N GLN A 499 -9.29 58.18 18.01
CA GLN A 499 -9.38 58.13 19.47
C GLN A 499 -8.40 57.11 20.03
N PRO A 500 -7.81 57.35 21.23
CA PRO A 500 -7.00 56.38 21.90
C PRO A 500 -7.86 55.27 22.55
N ILE A 501 -7.23 54.10 22.77
CA ILE A 501 -7.80 53.02 23.54
C ILE A 501 -7.24 53.00 24.96
N ASP A 502 -8.02 52.57 25.93
CA ASP A 502 -7.54 52.35 27.30
C ASP A 502 -6.50 51.21 27.34
N LYS A 503 -5.54 51.35 28.25
CA LYS A 503 -4.43 50.42 28.39
C LYS A 503 -4.87 48.98 28.72
N ALA A 504 -5.86 48.81 29.60
CA ALA A 504 -6.30 47.48 30.04
C ALA A 504 -6.91 46.66 28.90
N THR A 505 -7.75 47.28 28.06
CA THR A 505 -8.32 46.62 26.87
C THR A 505 -7.26 46.34 25.82
N TYR A 506 -6.30 47.27 25.61
CA TYR A 506 -5.21 47.03 24.68
C TYR A 506 -4.32 45.85 25.09
N GLU A 507 -3.89 45.79 26.35
CA GLU A 507 -3.05 44.71 26.87
C GLU A 507 -3.77 43.36 26.83
N ALA A 508 -5.08 43.33 27.18
CA ALA A 508 -5.90 42.14 27.04
C ALA A 508 -5.97 41.66 25.58
N THR A 509 -6.15 42.58 24.62
CA THR A 509 -6.19 42.28 23.18
C THR A 509 -4.88 41.70 22.68
N LEU A 510 -3.74 42.25 23.10
CA LEU A 510 -2.41 41.71 22.77
C LEU A 510 -2.20 40.33 23.38
N GLY A 511 -2.66 40.12 24.63
CA GLY A 511 -2.62 38.79 25.29
C GLY A 511 -3.43 37.76 24.53
N PHE A 512 -4.61 38.10 24.07
CA PHE A 512 -5.44 37.23 23.25
C PHE A 512 -4.78 36.92 21.89
N PHE A 513 -4.21 37.96 21.26
CA PHE A 513 -3.51 37.77 19.99
C PHE A 513 -2.33 36.82 20.12
N ASP A 514 -1.50 36.95 21.19
CA ASP A 514 -0.40 36.05 21.46
C ASP A 514 -0.90 34.61 21.72
N ALA A 515 -1.98 34.43 22.48
CA ALA A 515 -2.59 33.13 22.72
C ALA A 515 -3.08 32.49 21.42
N LEU A 516 -3.82 33.23 20.58
CA LEU A 516 -4.31 32.79 19.28
C LEU A 516 -3.19 32.37 18.33
N LEU A 517 -2.05 33.06 18.35
CA LEU A 517 -0.88 32.72 17.54
C LEU A 517 -0.12 31.49 18.08
N ARG A 518 -0.24 31.19 19.38
CA ARG A 518 0.36 30.01 19.99
C ARG A 518 -0.43 28.75 19.72
N LEU A 519 -1.76 28.81 19.64
CA LEU A 519 -2.59 27.66 19.38
C LEU A 519 -2.14 26.86 18.14
N PRO A 520 -2.01 27.45 16.94
CA PRO A 520 -1.52 26.73 15.79
C PRO A 520 -0.06 26.25 15.93
N ARG A 521 0.75 26.91 16.77
CA ARG A 521 2.16 26.58 16.95
C ARG A 521 2.38 25.37 17.88
N ASN A 522 1.63 25.29 18.96
CA ASN A 522 1.79 24.22 19.96
C ASN A 522 1.39 22.86 19.40
N TYR A 523 0.44 22.85 18.47
CA TYR A 523 -0.14 21.66 17.86
C TYR A 523 0.35 21.37 16.44
N GLY A 524 1.48 21.98 15.97
CA GLY A 524 2.05 21.60 14.68
C GLY A 524 2.53 22.73 13.80
N LYS A 525 3.29 23.68 14.25
CA LYS A 525 4.00 24.72 13.44
C LYS A 525 3.42 25.00 12.02
N PRO A 526 2.12 25.19 11.81
CA PRO A 526 1.61 25.35 10.47
C PRO A 526 1.92 26.71 9.85
N LEU A 527 2.26 27.75 10.66
CA LEU A 527 2.33 29.12 10.16
C LEU A 527 3.69 29.78 10.46
N SER A 528 4.46 30.07 9.42
CA SER A 528 5.69 30.89 9.50
C SER A 528 5.40 32.35 9.87
N LEU A 529 4.17 32.80 9.62
CA LEU A 529 3.68 34.14 9.95
C LEU A 529 3.83 34.46 11.45
N VAL A 530 3.67 33.44 12.32
CA VAL A 530 3.83 33.62 13.78
C VAL A 530 5.23 34.11 14.16
N ARG A 531 6.27 33.73 13.41
CA ARG A 531 7.64 34.21 13.64
C ARG A 531 7.80 35.68 13.28
N LYS A 532 7.16 36.15 12.19
CA LYS A 532 7.25 37.54 11.72
C LYS A 532 6.46 38.51 12.60
N VAL A 533 5.37 38.07 13.23
CA VAL A 533 4.55 38.88 14.12
C VAL A 533 5.22 39.06 15.50
N ARG A 534 6.11 38.13 15.91
CA ARG A 534 6.84 38.21 17.18
C ARG A 534 8.16 39.02 17.12
N ALA A 535 8.74 39.17 15.92
CA ALA A 535 9.89 40.03 15.68
C ALA A 535 9.47 41.48 15.49
#